data_36ed8fa0b7abedcd7f0d6004b0f5936e
#
_entry.id   36ed8fa0b7abedcd7f0d6004b0f5936e
#
_cell.length_a   1.000
_cell.length_b   1.000
_cell.length_c   1.000
_cell.angle_alpha   90.00
_cell.angle_beta   90.00
_cell.angle_gamma   90.00
#
_symmetry.space_group_name_H-M   'P 1'
#
loop_
_entity.id
_entity.type
_entity.pdbx_description
1 polymer ?
#
loop_
_entity_poly.entity_id
_entity_poly.type
_entity_poly.pdbx_seq_one_letter_code
_entity_poly.pdbx_strand_id
1 'polypeptide(L)'
;LSLIFLIPALLAGEIALSLGAFLFAYTVSLSTQSLSRGLCLLLPHLIIVIIWYSIYTQSGFGAHGNTLFYINPAQHPLTYLSLLIERIPAISVALLLALPVDVLGNIPIITWPLMLIFLLLVIYIIRVFKHSAFKQQAIFFSISGLIAILPIACSPPQSRNLVFVSLASSAIVGLMLFSLFQQKPSKSKSYILNTLLILHLVLSPLLLLPSAYIPKLFSSAGETRATSFTVASDDQVIVLDADMMELTYLAATLFKQGAVMPNRIWNITGAGADYSIEKIDDYRLRLQAQEHFLNEADLLVRNIEAEPFASGDSITMNGLTIDIMTVDEAGLPVVFEATFSKKLSQLKIMQWQKAGYKSLSLQEMLDHFKN
;
A
#
# COMPACT_ATOMS: atom_id res chain seq x y z
N LEU A 1 -12.89 9.69 27.65
CA LEU A 1 -12.81 8.35 27.05
C LEU A 1 -12.23 8.39 25.62
N SER A 2 -12.73 9.26 24.71
CA SER A 2 -12.26 9.32 23.32
C SER A 2 -10.74 9.57 23.19
N LEU A 3 -10.16 10.43 24.05
CA LEU A 3 -8.70 10.68 24.10
C LEU A 3 -7.90 9.44 24.49
N ILE A 4 -8.41 8.64 25.46
CA ILE A 4 -7.74 7.42 25.93
C ILE A 4 -7.70 6.37 24.81
N PHE A 5 -8.77 6.24 24.03
CA PHE A 5 -8.82 5.29 22.92
C PHE A 5 -8.10 5.76 21.66
N LEU A 6 -7.92 7.08 21.47
CA LEU A 6 -7.20 7.63 20.31
C LEU A 6 -5.72 7.21 20.32
N ILE A 7 -5.07 7.20 21.49
CA ILE A 7 -3.65 6.85 21.60
C ILE A 7 -3.37 5.43 21.07
N PRO A 8 -4.00 4.35 21.64
CA PRO A 8 -3.73 3.01 21.11
C PRO A 8 -4.19 2.84 19.65
N ALA A 9 -5.23 3.56 19.21
CA ALA A 9 -5.65 3.53 17.82
C ALA A 9 -4.57 4.08 16.87
N LEU A 10 -3.95 5.22 17.20
CA LEU A 10 -2.84 5.81 16.44
C LEU A 10 -1.59 4.91 16.46
N LEU A 11 -1.33 4.21 17.58
CA LEU A 11 -0.23 3.25 17.67
C LEU A 11 -0.49 1.97 16.86
N ALA A 12 -1.78 1.64 16.62
CA ALA A 12 -2.16 0.50 15.77
C ALA A 12 -2.05 0.81 14.27
N GLY A 13 -2.13 2.08 13.87
CA GLY A 13 -1.96 2.48 12.46
C GLY A 13 -2.49 3.86 12.13
N GLU A 14 -1.95 4.43 11.07
CA GLU A 14 -2.29 5.77 10.55
C GLU A 14 -3.76 5.94 10.18
N ILE A 15 -4.44 4.84 9.83
CA ILE A 15 -5.87 4.86 9.48
C ILE A 15 -6.73 5.44 10.62
N ALA A 16 -6.24 5.41 11.86
CA ALA A 16 -6.90 6.03 13.01
C ALA A 16 -7.05 7.55 12.90
N LEU A 17 -6.25 8.22 12.06
CA LEU A 17 -6.42 9.65 11.75
C LEU A 17 -7.83 9.94 11.20
N SER A 18 -8.42 8.98 10.49
CA SER A 18 -9.78 9.08 9.96
C SER A 18 -10.86 9.18 11.05
N LEU A 19 -10.58 8.78 12.30
CA LEU A 19 -11.48 9.02 13.43
C LEU A 19 -11.67 10.51 13.70
N GLY A 20 -10.64 11.34 13.48
CA GLY A 20 -10.73 12.79 13.61
C GLY A 20 -11.80 13.39 12.71
N ALA A 21 -12.03 12.80 11.53
CA ALA A 21 -13.08 13.21 10.61
C ALA A 21 -14.49 13.09 11.23
N PHE A 22 -14.76 12.01 11.95
CA PHE A 22 -16.04 11.79 12.61
C PHE A 22 -16.24 12.74 13.80
N LEU A 23 -15.20 13.00 14.58
CA LEU A 23 -15.26 13.98 15.67
C LEU A 23 -15.51 15.39 15.15
N PHE A 24 -14.82 15.79 14.09
CA PHE A 24 -15.02 17.07 13.42
C PHE A 24 -16.44 17.18 12.86
N ALA A 25 -16.87 16.17 12.08
CA ALA A 25 -18.21 16.15 11.48
C ALA A 25 -19.33 16.19 12.53
N TYR A 26 -19.16 15.49 13.66
CA TYR A 26 -20.09 15.58 14.79
C TYR A 26 -20.20 17.00 15.31
N THR A 27 -19.07 17.66 15.49
CA THR A 27 -19.02 19.04 15.99
C THR A 27 -19.77 20.01 15.08
N VAL A 28 -19.63 19.84 13.76
CA VAL A 28 -20.22 20.76 12.76
C VAL A 28 -21.70 20.47 12.50
N SER A 29 -22.14 19.22 12.56
CA SER A 29 -23.47 18.81 12.08
C SER A 29 -24.45 18.36 13.14
N LEU A 30 -23.99 17.73 14.23
CA LEU A 30 -24.87 17.12 15.24
C LEU A 30 -24.78 17.78 16.62
N SER A 31 -23.69 18.50 16.91
CA SER A 31 -23.50 19.14 18.20
C SER A 31 -24.52 20.28 18.41
N THR A 32 -25.06 20.33 19.60
CA THR A 32 -25.93 21.46 20.05
C THR A 32 -25.13 22.66 20.56
N GLN A 33 -23.81 22.55 20.66
CA GLN A 33 -22.93 23.62 21.13
C GLN A 33 -22.58 24.59 19.99
N SER A 34 -22.11 25.79 20.36
CA SER A 34 -21.55 26.70 19.36
C SER A 34 -20.33 26.07 18.67
N LEU A 35 -20.14 26.36 17.39
CA LEU A 35 -19.04 25.81 16.58
C LEU A 35 -17.67 26.07 17.21
N SER A 36 -17.45 27.30 17.72
CA SER A 36 -16.20 27.67 18.41
C SER A 36 -15.92 26.79 19.63
N ARG A 37 -16.91 26.54 20.46
CA ARG A 37 -16.77 25.67 21.63
C ARG A 37 -16.54 24.23 21.23
N GLY A 38 -17.23 23.74 20.22
CA GLY A 38 -17.03 22.40 19.66
C GLY A 38 -15.62 22.20 19.12
N LEU A 39 -15.09 23.18 18.37
CA LEU A 39 -13.71 23.14 17.86
C LEU A 39 -12.69 23.18 19.02
N CYS A 40 -12.91 23.97 20.07
CA CYS A 40 -12.05 23.96 21.25
C CYS A 40 -12.00 22.57 21.93
N LEU A 41 -13.09 21.81 21.91
CA LEU A 41 -13.11 20.44 22.45
C LEU A 41 -12.30 19.43 21.61
N LEU A 42 -11.97 19.75 20.35
CA LEU A 42 -11.10 18.94 19.51
C LEU A 42 -9.61 19.23 19.73
N LEU A 43 -9.23 20.36 20.36
CA LEU A 43 -7.82 20.72 20.59
C LEU A 43 -7.02 19.62 21.31
N PRO A 44 -7.51 18.96 22.38
CA PRO A 44 -6.75 17.88 23.02
C PRO A 44 -6.50 16.69 22.07
N HIS A 45 -7.43 16.38 21.17
CA HIS A 45 -7.24 15.32 20.16
C HIS A 45 -6.19 15.72 19.14
N LEU A 46 -6.22 16.98 18.68
CA LEU A 46 -5.22 17.51 17.76
C LEU A 46 -3.82 17.51 18.37
N ILE A 47 -3.68 17.88 19.66
CA ILE A 47 -2.41 17.84 20.36
C ILE A 47 -1.84 16.40 20.39
N ILE A 48 -2.68 15.41 20.70
CA ILE A 48 -2.26 13.99 20.68
C ILE A 48 -1.79 13.59 19.28
N VAL A 49 -2.52 13.97 18.23
CA VAL A 49 -2.14 13.67 16.84
C VAL A 49 -0.82 14.33 16.47
N ILE A 50 -0.58 15.59 16.86
CA ILE A 50 0.68 16.31 16.59
C ILE A 50 1.84 15.62 17.31
N ILE A 51 1.68 15.25 18.58
CA ILE A 51 2.73 14.55 19.35
C ILE A 51 3.02 13.19 18.69
N TRP A 52 1.98 12.43 18.38
CA TRP A 52 2.12 11.15 17.69
C TRP A 52 2.83 11.30 16.34
N TYR A 53 2.43 12.28 15.51
CA TYR A 53 3.02 12.52 14.20
C TYR A 53 4.50 12.91 14.31
N SER A 54 4.86 13.70 15.32
CA SER A 54 6.26 14.06 15.57
C SER A 54 7.11 12.84 15.93
N ILE A 55 6.61 11.97 16.82
CA ILE A 55 7.30 10.71 17.17
C ILE A 55 7.38 9.79 15.96
N TYR A 56 6.27 9.65 15.22
CA TYR A 56 6.14 8.80 14.05
C TYR A 56 7.18 9.15 12.97
N THR A 57 7.30 10.44 12.63
CA THR A 57 8.26 10.91 11.62
C THR A 57 9.71 10.82 12.10
N GLN A 58 9.99 11.14 13.38
CA GLN A 58 11.34 10.99 13.95
C GLN A 58 11.80 9.53 14.03
N SER A 59 10.86 8.59 14.12
CA SER A 59 11.13 7.14 14.11
C SER A 59 11.31 6.56 12.70
N GLY A 60 11.28 7.39 11.65
CA GLY A 60 11.47 6.97 10.26
C GLY A 60 10.25 6.29 9.62
N PHE A 61 9.05 6.44 10.22
CA PHE A 61 7.82 5.89 9.66
C PHE A 61 7.20 6.85 8.62
N GLY A 62 6.31 6.31 7.79
CA GLY A 62 5.56 7.06 6.78
C GLY A 62 6.20 7.02 5.40
N ALA A 63 6.18 8.15 4.70
CA ALA A 63 6.67 8.27 3.32
C ALA A 63 8.21 8.26 3.19
N HIS A 64 8.95 8.12 4.30
CA HIS A 64 10.40 8.27 4.29
C HIS A 64 11.10 7.27 3.35
N GLY A 65 10.63 6.03 3.30
CA GLY A 65 11.20 4.98 2.45
C GLY A 65 10.45 4.70 1.13
N ASN A 66 9.42 5.48 0.76
CA ASN A 66 8.57 5.09 -0.36
C ASN A 66 7.93 6.31 -1.04
N THR A 67 8.34 6.63 -2.27
CA THR A 67 7.75 7.70 -3.08
C THR A 67 6.73 7.22 -4.11
N LEU A 68 6.76 5.94 -4.52
CA LEU A 68 5.88 5.43 -5.57
C LEU A 68 4.45 5.21 -5.08
N PHE A 69 4.28 4.73 -3.84
CA PHE A 69 2.96 4.41 -3.29
C PHE A 69 2.47 5.39 -2.24
N TYR A 70 3.34 6.20 -1.65
CA TYR A 70 2.96 7.11 -0.58
C TYR A 70 3.41 8.53 -0.88
N ILE A 71 2.45 9.43 -1.04
CA ILE A 71 2.71 10.85 -1.26
C ILE A 71 2.58 11.59 0.08
N ASN A 72 3.68 12.19 0.53
CA ASN A 72 3.66 13.05 1.71
C ASN A 72 3.05 14.41 1.35
N PRO A 73 1.85 14.78 1.89
CA PRO A 73 1.22 16.04 1.56
C PRO A 73 1.99 17.27 2.01
N ALA A 74 2.89 17.15 3.00
CA ALA A 74 3.72 18.26 3.47
C ALA A 74 4.91 18.53 2.52
N GLN A 75 5.44 17.49 1.88
CA GLN A 75 6.56 17.60 0.92
C GLN A 75 6.07 17.86 -0.49
N HIS A 76 4.97 17.22 -0.91
CA HIS A 76 4.43 17.30 -2.26
C HIS A 76 2.96 17.73 -2.29
N PRO A 77 2.62 18.96 -1.80
CA PRO A 77 1.23 19.40 -1.62
C PRO A 77 0.43 19.46 -2.93
N LEU A 78 1.05 19.91 -4.03
CA LEU A 78 0.37 20.02 -5.32
C LEU A 78 0.07 18.63 -5.93
N THR A 79 1.02 17.72 -5.86
CA THR A 79 0.82 16.32 -6.28
C THR A 79 -0.27 15.65 -5.46
N TYR A 80 -0.26 15.86 -4.15
CA TYR A 80 -1.32 15.33 -3.28
C TYR A 80 -2.69 15.90 -3.65
N LEU A 81 -2.81 17.20 -3.89
CA LEU A 81 -4.07 17.84 -4.29
C LEU A 81 -4.58 17.32 -5.64
N SER A 82 -3.70 17.09 -6.62
CA SER A 82 -4.10 16.48 -7.89
C SER A 82 -4.63 15.05 -7.70
N LEU A 83 -3.99 14.25 -6.83
CA LEU A 83 -4.46 12.91 -6.51
C LEU A 83 -5.81 12.90 -5.78
N LEU A 84 -6.14 13.91 -4.98
CA LEU A 84 -7.46 14.00 -4.36
C LEU A 84 -8.57 14.13 -5.40
N ILE A 85 -8.34 14.84 -6.52
CA ILE A 85 -9.30 14.97 -7.61
C ILE A 85 -9.64 13.61 -8.22
N GLU A 86 -8.69 12.69 -8.26
CA GLU A 86 -8.88 11.34 -8.78
C GLU A 86 -9.42 10.38 -7.72
N ARG A 87 -8.82 10.40 -6.53
CA ARG A 87 -9.08 9.38 -5.49
C ARG A 87 -10.40 9.59 -4.75
N ILE A 88 -10.82 10.84 -4.48
CA ILE A 88 -12.10 11.11 -3.82
C ILE A 88 -13.28 10.56 -4.62
N PRO A 89 -13.44 10.86 -5.94
CA PRO A 89 -14.49 10.28 -6.74
C PRO A 89 -14.41 8.76 -6.82
N ALA A 90 -13.22 8.21 -7.07
CA ALA A 90 -13.03 6.76 -7.20
C ALA A 90 -13.46 6.00 -5.94
N ILE A 91 -12.97 6.41 -4.78
CA ILE A 91 -13.32 5.80 -3.48
C ILE A 91 -14.81 5.97 -3.18
N SER A 92 -15.35 7.20 -3.36
CA SER A 92 -16.75 7.49 -3.05
C SER A 92 -17.71 6.69 -3.94
N VAL A 93 -17.45 6.63 -5.24
CA VAL A 93 -18.26 5.86 -6.20
C VAL A 93 -18.16 4.36 -5.88
N ALA A 94 -16.94 3.85 -5.65
CA ALA A 94 -16.73 2.45 -5.31
C ALA A 94 -17.55 2.04 -4.09
N LEU A 95 -17.49 2.81 -3.00
CA LEU A 95 -18.19 2.46 -1.77
C LEU A 95 -19.70 2.66 -1.84
N LEU A 96 -20.18 3.74 -2.50
CA LEU A 96 -21.61 4.01 -2.64
C LEU A 96 -22.31 3.04 -3.61
N LEU A 97 -21.57 2.47 -4.55
CA LEU A 97 -22.09 1.48 -5.51
C LEU A 97 -21.63 0.04 -5.22
N ALA A 98 -20.95 -0.18 -4.10
CA ALA A 98 -20.43 -1.50 -3.69
C ALA A 98 -19.50 -2.15 -4.73
N LEU A 99 -18.63 -1.36 -5.36
CA LEU A 99 -17.67 -1.81 -6.36
C LEU A 99 -16.27 -1.97 -5.74
N PRO A 100 -15.39 -2.82 -6.30
CA PRO A 100 -14.04 -3.02 -5.76
C PRO A 100 -13.16 -1.79 -6.01
N VAL A 101 -12.78 -1.09 -4.95
CA VAL A 101 -11.95 0.12 -5.04
C VAL A 101 -10.53 -0.19 -5.51
N ASP A 102 -10.00 -1.36 -5.18
CA ASP A 102 -8.67 -1.80 -5.61
C ASP A 102 -8.54 -1.86 -7.14
N VAL A 103 -9.65 -2.03 -7.85
CA VAL A 103 -9.70 -1.99 -9.32
C VAL A 103 -9.96 -0.56 -9.79
N LEU A 104 -11.05 0.05 -9.33
CA LEU A 104 -11.49 1.36 -9.84
C LEU A 104 -10.52 2.50 -9.52
N GLY A 105 -9.87 2.45 -8.37
CA GLY A 105 -8.95 3.49 -7.91
C GLY A 105 -7.59 3.49 -8.61
N ASN A 106 -7.28 2.45 -9.41
CA ASN A 106 -5.98 2.27 -10.05
C ASN A 106 -6.04 2.27 -11.59
N ILE A 107 -7.16 2.70 -12.19
CA ILE A 107 -7.32 2.81 -13.64
C ILE A 107 -7.47 4.29 -14.05
N PRO A 108 -6.40 4.97 -14.50
CA PRO A 108 -6.43 6.41 -14.78
C PRO A 108 -7.46 6.81 -15.84
N ILE A 109 -7.67 5.97 -16.85
CA ILE A 109 -8.57 6.28 -17.97
C ILE A 109 -10.04 6.49 -17.57
N ILE A 110 -10.46 5.97 -16.41
CA ILE A 110 -11.84 6.11 -15.91
C ILE A 110 -12.04 7.28 -14.93
N THR A 111 -11.02 8.10 -14.68
CA THR A 111 -11.09 9.23 -13.72
C THR A 111 -12.23 10.19 -14.05
N TRP A 112 -12.35 10.65 -15.29
CA TRP A 112 -13.41 11.58 -15.69
C TRP A 112 -14.82 10.99 -15.62
N PRO A 113 -15.09 9.76 -16.11
CA PRO A 113 -16.36 9.06 -15.87
C PRO A 113 -16.70 8.93 -14.38
N LEU A 114 -15.73 8.57 -13.52
CA LEU A 114 -15.94 8.46 -12.07
C LEU A 114 -16.27 9.81 -11.44
N MET A 115 -15.61 10.89 -11.86
CA MET A 115 -15.93 12.25 -11.41
C MET A 115 -17.38 12.63 -11.76
N LEU A 116 -17.84 12.35 -12.98
CA LEU A 116 -19.21 12.62 -13.38
C LEU A 116 -20.20 11.81 -12.54
N ILE A 117 -19.96 10.52 -12.36
CA ILE A 117 -20.81 9.65 -11.52
C ILE A 117 -20.83 10.18 -10.07
N PHE A 118 -19.70 10.53 -9.53
CA PHE A 118 -19.59 11.11 -8.19
C PHE A 118 -20.45 12.38 -8.04
N LEU A 119 -20.35 13.33 -8.97
CA LEU A 119 -21.15 14.55 -8.96
C LEU A 119 -22.65 14.26 -9.03
N LEU A 120 -23.07 13.30 -9.88
CA LEU A 120 -24.46 12.88 -9.97
C LEU A 120 -24.95 12.23 -8.66
N LEU A 121 -24.13 11.41 -8.02
CA LEU A 121 -24.44 10.81 -6.71
C LEU A 121 -24.55 11.88 -5.62
N VAL A 122 -23.63 12.84 -5.56
CA VAL A 122 -23.71 13.97 -4.61
C VAL A 122 -24.99 14.78 -4.81
N ILE A 123 -25.31 15.13 -6.05
CA ILE A 123 -26.55 15.85 -6.37
C ILE A 123 -27.77 15.02 -5.93
N TYR A 124 -27.75 13.71 -6.17
CA TYR A 124 -28.84 12.83 -5.79
C TYR A 124 -28.98 12.71 -4.27
N ILE A 125 -27.89 12.53 -3.53
CA ILE A 125 -27.86 12.51 -2.06
C ILE A 125 -28.45 13.81 -1.50
N ILE A 126 -28.02 14.97 -2.01
CA ILE A 126 -28.55 16.27 -1.60
C ILE A 126 -30.05 16.33 -1.83
N ARG A 127 -30.54 15.89 -3.00
CA ARG A 127 -31.98 15.90 -3.33
C ARG A 127 -32.79 15.00 -2.39
N VAL A 128 -32.30 13.80 -2.08
CA VAL A 128 -32.99 12.85 -1.18
C VAL A 128 -33.09 13.43 0.24
N PHE A 129 -32.04 14.05 0.74
CA PHE A 129 -31.99 14.50 2.14
C PHE A 129 -32.37 15.96 2.36
N LYS A 130 -32.54 16.77 1.31
CA LYS A 130 -32.86 18.23 1.45
C LYS A 130 -34.01 18.51 2.42
N HIS A 131 -35.05 17.68 2.39
CA HIS A 131 -36.27 17.85 3.22
C HIS A 131 -36.50 16.61 4.11
N SER A 132 -35.51 15.75 4.30
CA SER A 132 -35.61 14.56 5.13
C SER A 132 -35.39 14.88 6.61
N ALA A 133 -36.07 14.14 7.48
CA ALA A 133 -35.77 14.14 8.92
C ALA A 133 -34.32 13.72 9.24
N PHE A 134 -33.65 12.99 8.32
CA PHE A 134 -32.29 12.52 8.44
C PHE A 134 -31.24 13.44 7.83
N LYS A 135 -31.60 14.69 7.50
CA LYS A 135 -30.68 15.65 6.86
C LYS A 135 -29.38 15.84 7.64
N GLN A 136 -29.46 16.01 8.96
CA GLN A 136 -28.26 16.23 9.79
C GLN A 136 -27.36 14.99 9.86
N GLN A 137 -27.93 13.80 9.97
CA GLN A 137 -27.21 12.54 9.94
C GLN A 137 -26.53 12.32 8.57
N ALA A 138 -27.23 12.62 7.48
CA ALA A 138 -26.65 12.53 6.14
C ALA A 138 -25.47 13.51 5.97
N ILE A 139 -25.59 14.75 6.45
CA ILE A 139 -24.49 15.71 6.46
C ILE A 139 -23.33 15.20 7.30
N PHE A 140 -23.60 14.69 8.50
CA PHE A 140 -22.59 14.11 9.38
C PHE A 140 -21.77 13.02 8.68
N PHE A 141 -22.44 12.00 8.13
CA PHE A 141 -21.74 10.90 7.46
C PHE A 141 -21.06 11.35 6.15
N SER A 142 -21.63 12.29 5.40
CA SER A 142 -21.00 12.83 4.19
C SER A 142 -19.70 13.57 4.51
N ILE A 143 -19.70 14.44 5.51
CA ILE A 143 -18.50 15.16 5.95
C ILE A 143 -17.48 14.19 6.52
N SER A 144 -17.91 13.25 7.39
CA SER A 144 -17.02 12.23 7.96
C SER A 144 -16.34 11.41 6.88
N GLY A 145 -17.09 10.91 5.90
CA GLY A 145 -16.55 10.09 4.81
C GLY A 145 -15.57 10.86 3.94
N LEU A 146 -15.92 12.08 3.51
CA LEU A 146 -15.05 12.89 2.65
C LEU A 146 -13.73 13.27 3.34
N ILE A 147 -13.78 13.67 4.61
CA ILE A 147 -12.56 14.01 5.36
C ILE A 147 -11.75 12.74 5.70
N ALA A 148 -12.43 11.62 6.00
CA ALA A 148 -11.74 10.35 6.27
C ALA A 148 -10.95 9.80 5.06
N ILE A 149 -11.28 10.22 3.83
CA ILE A 149 -10.51 9.88 2.63
C ILE A 149 -9.13 10.58 2.64
N LEU A 150 -9.00 11.78 3.22
CA LEU A 150 -7.78 12.58 3.12
C LEU A 150 -6.51 11.81 3.57
N PRO A 151 -6.41 11.24 4.77
CA PRO A 151 -5.21 10.49 5.14
C PRO A 151 -4.99 9.24 4.28
N ILE A 152 -6.06 8.61 3.80
CA ILE A 152 -5.98 7.40 2.97
C ILE A 152 -5.51 7.74 1.55
N ALA A 153 -5.86 8.92 1.07
CA ALA A 153 -5.48 9.38 -0.26
C ALA A 153 -3.96 9.66 -0.42
N CYS A 154 -3.17 9.54 0.63
CA CYS A 154 -1.71 9.56 0.53
C CYS A 154 -1.15 8.31 -0.17
N SER A 155 -1.91 7.21 -0.24
CA SER A 155 -1.53 5.96 -0.92
C SER A 155 -2.57 5.57 -1.97
N PRO A 156 -2.24 4.66 -2.93
CA PRO A 156 -3.23 4.11 -3.85
C PRO A 156 -4.42 3.52 -3.09
N PRO A 157 -5.65 3.71 -3.58
CA PRO A 157 -6.84 3.23 -2.91
C PRO A 157 -6.83 1.71 -2.74
N GLN A 158 -6.98 1.23 -1.51
CA GLN A 158 -7.04 -0.19 -1.16
C GLN A 158 -8.19 -0.43 -0.18
N SER A 159 -8.98 -1.48 -0.43
CA SER A 159 -10.17 -1.82 0.38
C SER A 159 -9.85 -1.97 1.87
N ARG A 160 -8.69 -2.51 2.21
CA ARG A 160 -8.26 -2.71 3.61
C ARG A 160 -8.12 -1.41 4.41
N ASN A 161 -7.88 -0.28 3.74
CA ASN A 161 -7.66 1.02 4.37
C ASN A 161 -8.96 1.84 4.54
N LEU A 162 -10.09 1.35 4.02
CA LEU A 162 -11.32 2.13 3.90
C LEU A 162 -12.34 1.91 5.03
N VAL A 163 -11.95 1.30 6.15
CA VAL A 163 -12.88 0.95 7.26
C VAL A 163 -13.75 2.12 7.69
N PHE A 164 -13.15 3.30 7.96
CA PHE A 164 -13.91 4.47 8.39
C PHE A 164 -14.73 5.11 7.27
N VAL A 165 -14.20 5.15 6.05
CA VAL A 165 -14.93 5.68 4.89
C VAL A 165 -16.10 4.77 4.55
N SER A 166 -15.92 3.44 4.62
CA SER A 166 -17.00 2.47 4.37
C SER A 166 -18.08 2.53 5.46
N LEU A 167 -17.74 2.82 6.71
CA LEU A 167 -18.72 3.08 7.76
C LEU A 167 -19.62 4.27 7.38
N ALA A 168 -19.02 5.37 6.96
CA ALA A 168 -19.77 6.57 6.56
C ALA A 168 -20.63 6.33 5.31
N SER A 169 -20.07 5.68 4.26
CA SER A 169 -20.81 5.40 3.03
C SER A 169 -21.95 4.40 3.24
N SER A 170 -21.73 3.36 4.04
CA SER A 170 -22.77 2.38 4.39
C SER A 170 -23.91 3.03 5.16
N ALA A 171 -23.61 3.97 6.07
CA ALA A 171 -24.62 4.73 6.78
C ALA A 171 -25.44 5.61 5.82
N ILE A 172 -24.79 6.29 4.86
CA ILE A 172 -25.48 7.08 3.83
C ILE A 172 -26.39 6.18 3.00
N VAL A 173 -25.91 5.04 2.52
CA VAL A 173 -26.71 4.07 1.74
C VAL A 173 -27.90 3.57 2.56
N GLY A 174 -27.69 3.20 3.83
CA GLY A 174 -28.76 2.79 4.74
C GLY A 174 -29.84 3.87 4.93
N LEU A 175 -29.42 5.12 5.17
CA LEU A 175 -30.33 6.25 5.28
C LEU A 175 -31.07 6.53 3.96
N MET A 176 -30.41 6.37 2.80
CA MET A 176 -31.03 6.52 1.48
C MET A 176 -32.10 5.44 1.26
N LEU A 177 -31.78 4.18 1.49
CA LEU A 177 -32.72 3.07 1.40
C LEU A 177 -33.95 3.32 2.26
N PHE A 178 -33.74 3.65 3.54
CA PHE A 178 -34.82 3.94 4.47
C PHE A 178 -35.69 5.12 4.00
N SER A 179 -35.06 6.21 3.55
CA SER A 179 -35.77 7.39 3.05
C SER A 179 -36.58 7.07 1.77
N LEU A 180 -36.07 6.22 0.89
CA LEU A 180 -36.75 5.78 -0.33
C LEU A 180 -37.94 4.87 -0.02
N PHE A 181 -37.81 3.97 0.96
CA PHE A 181 -38.90 3.11 1.43
C PHE A 181 -40.09 3.91 2.01
N GLN A 182 -39.83 5.00 2.72
CA GLN A 182 -40.88 5.82 3.31
C GLN A 182 -41.63 6.71 2.31
N GLN A 183 -41.06 6.94 1.13
CA GLN A 183 -41.65 7.82 0.14
C GLN A 183 -42.68 7.08 -0.71
N LYS A 184 -43.69 7.82 -1.21
CA LYS A 184 -44.65 7.26 -2.17
C LYS A 184 -43.94 6.65 -3.37
N PRO A 185 -44.31 5.42 -3.78
CA PRO A 185 -43.64 4.71 -4.86
C PRO A 185 -43.78 5.50 -6.18
N SER A 186 -42.66 5.61 -6.89
CA SER A 186 -42.64 6.04 -8.29
C SER A 186 -41.69 5.13 -9.05
N LYS A 187 -41.89 4.98 -10.35
CA LYS A 187 -41.04 4.08 -11.17
C LYS A 187 -39.55 4.36 -10.98
N SER A 188 -39.13 5.64 -11.03
CA SER A 188 -37.73 6.03 -10.87
C SER A 188 -37.18 5.66 -9.47
N LYS A 189 -37.94 5.92 -8.40
CA LYS A 189 -37.51 5.58 -7.03
C LYS A 189 -37.40 4.07 -6.82
N SER A 190 -38.36 3.29 -7.37
CA SER A 190 -38.31 1.85 -7.32
C SER A 190 -37.08 1.28 -8.06
N TYR A 191 -36.71 1.84 -9.22
CA TYR A 191 -35.50 1.44 -9.92
C TYR A 191 -34.25 1.71 -9.09
N ILE A 192 -34.09 2.91 -8.52
CA ILE A 192 -32.92 3.24 -7.70
C ILE A 192 -32.86 2.38 -6.45
N LEU A 193 -33.98 2.18 -5.76
CA LEU A 193 -34.06 1.32 -4.59
C LEU A 193 -33.63 -0.12 -4.94
N ASN A 194 -34.20 -0.70 -5.98
CA ASN A 194 -33.88 -2.07 -6.40
C ASN A 194 -32.41 -2.16 -6.83
N THR A 195 -31.88 -1.17 -7.55
CA THR A 195 -30.48 -1.13 -7.94
C THR A 195 -29.56 -1.14 -6.71
N LEU A 196 -29.80 -0.27 -5.72
CA LEU A 196 -29.03 -0.24 -4.49
C LEU A 196 -29.11 -1.56 -3.71
N LEU A 197 -30.30 -2.16 -3.62
CA LEU A 197 -30.47 -3.46 -2.96
C LEU A 197 -29.68 -4.57 -3.70
N ILE A 198 -29.76 -4.62 -5.02
CA ILE A 198 -29.03 -5.61 -5.83
C ILE A 198 -27.51 -5.39 -5.67
N LEU A 199 -27.03 -4.16 -5.76
CA LEU A 199 -25.61 -3.86 -5.61
C LEU A 199 -25.07 -4.27 -4.24
N HIS A 200 -25.76 -3.89 -3.16
CA HIS A 200 -25.25 -4.10 -1.81
C HIS A 200 -25.57 -5.47 -1.21
N LEU A 201 -26.71 -6.09 -1.57
CA LEU A 201 -27.13 -7.36 -0.97
C LEU A 201 -26.83 -8.58 -1.86
N VAL A 202 -26.62 -8.37 -3.16
CA VAL A 202 -26.35 -9.47 -4.08
C VAL A 202 -24.94 -9.35 -4.67
N LEU A 203 -24.67 -8.27 -5.39
CA LEU A 203 -23.40 -8.12 -6.12
C LEU A 203 -22.21 -8.02 -5.17
N SER A 204 -22.29 -7.21 -4.13
CA SER A 204 -21.16 -7.03 -3.19
C SER A 204 -20.78 -8.34 -2.47
N PRO A 205 -21.69 -9.13 -1.90
CA PRO A 205 -21.36 -10.45 -1.36
C PRO A 205 -20.79 -11.42 -2.41
N LEU A 206 -21.28 -11.40 -3.64
CA LEU A 206 -20.73 -12.23 -4.73
C LEU A 206 -19.30 -11.83 -5.09
N LEU A 207 -18.99 -10.53 -5.09
CA LEU A 207 -17.62 -10.02 -5.35
C LEU A 207 -16.65 -10.33 -4.21
N LEU A 208 -17.11 -10.64 -3.00
CA LEU A 208 -16.24 -11.12 -1.92
C LEU A 208 -15.61 -12.48 -2.22
N LEU A 209 -16.30 -13.35 -2.98
CA LEU A 209 -15.79 -14.68 -3.32
C LEU A 209 -14.47 -14.62 -4.10
N PRO A 210 -14.38 -13.92 -5.25
CA PRO A 210 -13.09 -13.76 -5.94
C PRO A 210 -12.07 -12.98 -5.11
N SER A 211 -12.49 -11.97 -4.36
CA SER A 211 -11.56 -11.20 -3.50
C SER A 211 -10.90 -12.05 -2.41
N ALA A 212 -11.62 -13.06 -1.88
CA ALA A 212 -11.07 -14.02 -0.92
C ALA A 212 -10.21 -15.10 -1.60
N TYR A 213 -10.52 -15.44 -2.86
CA TYR A 213 -9.85 -16.53 -3.60
C TYR A 213 -8.55 -16.08 -4.27
N ILE A 214 -8.49 -14.85 -4.80
CA ILE A 214 -7.30 -14.31 -5.48
C ILE A 214 -6.04 -14.38 -4.61
N PRO A 215 -6.02 -13.94 -3.34
CA PRO A 215 -4.84 -14.07 -2.48
C PRO A 215 -4.40 -15.52 -2.29
N LYS A 216 -5.36 -16.48 -2.26
CA LYS A 216 -5.05 -17.90 -2.16
C LYS A 216 -4.35 -18.43 -3.42
N LEU A 217 -4.74 -17.97 -4.61
CA LEU A 217 -4.05 -18.32 -5.86
C LEU A 217 -2.60 -17.83 -5.85
N PHE A 218 -2.37 -16.57 -5.45
CA PHE A 218 -1.01 -16.03 -5.32
C PHE A 218 -0.19 -16.80 -4.27
N SER A 219 -0.76 -17.10 -3.11
CA SER A 219 -0.10 -17.90 -2.07
C SER A 219 0.24 -19.30 -2.58
N SER A 220 -0.67 -19.99 -3.28
CA SER A 220 -0.41 -21.34 -3.79
C SER A 220 0.68 -21.34 -4.89
N ALA A 221 0.72 -20.32 -5.74
CA ALA A 221 1.78 -20.16 -6.72
C ALA A 221 3.14 -19.95 -6.04
N GLY A 222 3.21 -19.10 -5.01
CA GLY A 222 4.39 -18.89 -4.20
C GLY A 222 4.83 -20.18 -3.47
N GLU A 223 3.88 -20.93 -2.91
CA GLU A 223 4.15 -22.22 -2.27
C GLU A 223 4.77 -23.23 -3.24
N THR A 224 4.25 -23.32 -4.45
CA THR A 224 4.81 -24.21 -5.49
C THR A 224 6.22 -23.79 -5.87
N ARG A 225 6.47 -22.51 -6.05
CA ARG A 225 7.81 -21.98 -6.39
C ARG A 225 8.81 -22.17 -5.25
N ALA A 226 8.39 -22.00 -4.00
CA ALA A 226 9.24 -22.19 -2.84
C ALA A 226 9.72 -23.65 -2.67
N THR A 227 9.01 -24.64 -3.21
CA THR A 227 9.46 -26.05 -3.15
C THR A 227 10.78 -26.29 -3.89
N SER A 228 11.13 -25.44 -4.86
CA SER A 228 12.41 -25.49 -5.57
C SER A 228 13.58 -24.87 -4.78
N PHE A 229 13.28 -24.14 -3.69
CA PHE A 229 14.29 -23.52 -2.85
C PHE A 229 14.82 -24.52 -1.82
N THR A 230 15.77 -25.36 -2.25
CA THR A 230 16.32 -26.45 -1.43
C THR A 230 17.62 -26.01 -0.77
N VAL A 231 17.63 -25.91 0.56
CA VAL A 231 18.75 -25.40 1.37
C VAL A 231 18.93 -26.20 2.66
N ALA A 232 20.12 -26.14 3.25
CA ALA A 232 20.40 -26.60 4.61
C ALA A 232 20.33 -25.45 5.61
N SER A 233 20.19 -25.77 6.90
CA SER A 233 20.05 -24.75 7.98
C SER A 233 21.30 -23.90 8.21
N ASP A 234 22.47 -24.39 7.84
CA ASP A 234 23.77 -23.71 7.93
C ASP A 234 24.18 -23.00 6.63
N ASP A 235 23.40 -23.16 5.56
CA ASP A 235 23.64 -22.49 4.29
C ASP A 235 23.56 -20.96 4.45
N GLN A 236 24.46 -20.28 3.74
CA GLN A 236 24.35 -18.86 3.43
C GLN A 236 24.08 -18.75 1.93
N VAL A 237 22.97 -18.14 1.59
CA VAL A 237 22.40 -18.19 0.23
C VAL A 237 22.48 -16.82 -0.43
N ILE A 238 23.09 -16.79 -1.62
CA ILE A 238 22.98 -15.67 -2.55
C ILE A 238 21.80 -15.95 -3.47
N VAL A 239 20.87 -15.02 -3.56
CA VAL A 239 19.77 -15.06 -4.51
C VAL A 239 20.04 -14.04 -5.61
N LEU A 240 19.84 -14.44 -6.85
CA LEU A 240 19.97 -13.62 -8.05
C LEU A 240 18.61 -13.52 -8.75
N ASP A 241 18.36 -12.39 -9.39
CA ASP A 241 17.19 -12.11 -10.26
C ASP A 241 15.82 -12.18 -9.55
N ALA A 242 15.78 -12.19 -8.22
CA ALA A 242 14.54 -12.14 -7.49
C ALA A 242 14.11 -10.69 -7.24
N ASP A 243 12.82 -10.39 -7.48
CA ASP A 243 12.28 -9.15 -6.99
C ASP A 243 12.07 -9.17 -5.47
N MET A 244 12.00 -7.98 -4.88
CA MET A 244 11.82 -7.82 -3.44
C MET A 244 10.56 -8.53 -2.92
N MET A 245 9.47 -8.52 -3.68
CA MET A 245 8.20 -9.12 -3.29
C MET A 245 8.31 -10.64 -3.20
N GLU A 246 8.96 -11.27 -4.19
CA GLU A 246 9.17 -12.72 -4.19
C GLU A 246 9.98 -13.17 -2.97
N LEU A 247 11.06 -12.46 -2.67
CA LEU A 247 11.92 -12.80 -1.53
C LEU A 247 11.24 -12.55 -0.18
N THR A 248 10.45 -11.49 -0.06
CA THR A 248 9.67 -11.19 1.15
C THR A 248 8.69 -12.32 1.48
N TYR A 249 8.01 -12.85 0.47
CA TYR A 249 7.07 -13.96 0.66
C TYR A 249 7.75 -15.32 0.78
N LEU A 250 8.97 -15.50 0.26
CA LEU A 250 9.71 -16.76 0.34
C LEU A 250 9.89 -17.22 1.80
N ALA A 251 10.41 -16.36 2.66
CA ALA A 251 10.65 -16.71 4.07
C ALA A 251 9.35 -17.13 4.79
N ALA A 252 8.27 -16.37 4.59
CA ALA A 252 6.96 -16.70 5.17
C ALA A 252 6.42 -18.03 4.63
N THR A 253 6.64 -18.32 3.33
CA THR A 253 6.19 -19.54 2.68
C THR A 253 6.97 -20.76 3.17
N LEU A 254 8.30 -20.66 3.27
CA LEU A 254 9.15 -21.73 3.81
C LEU A 254 8.75 -22.04 5.26
N PHE A 255 8.53 -21.01 6.09
CA PHE A 255 8.08 -21.20 7.46
C PHE A 255 6.73 -21.92 7.52
N LYS A 256 5.75 -21.49 6.70
CA LYS A 256 4.41 -22.13 6.62
C LYS A 256 4.49 -23.60 6.21
N GLN A 257 5.42 -23.96 5.32
CA GLN A 257 5.63 -25.33 4.85
C GLN A 257 6.41 -26.18 5.85
N GLY A 258 6.93 -25.63 6.95
CA GLY A 258 7.87 -26.31 7.85
C GLY A 258 9.17 -26.66 7.15
N ALA A 259 9.53 -25.97 6.08
CA ALA A 259 10.76 -26.18 5.33
C ALA A 259 11.97 -25.65 6.09
N VAL A 260 13.13 -26.14 5.74
CA VAL A 260 14.39 -25.69 6.34
C VAL A 260 14.65 -24.25 5.96
N MET A 261 14.91 -23.42 6.97
CA MET A 261 15.33 -22.03 6.77
C MET A 261 16.86 -21.96 6.76
N PRO A 262 17.50 -21.33 5.76
CA PRO A 262 18.94 -21.16 5.75
C PRO A 262 19.36 -20.16 6.83
N ASN A 263 20.64 -20.18 7.18
CA ASN A 263 21.20 -19.24 8.15
C ASN A 263 21.07 -17.79 7.68
N ARG A 264 21.24 -17.56 6.36
CA ARG A 264 21.14 -16.22 5.74
C ARG A 264 20.69 -16.34 4.29
N ILE A 265 19.94 -15.29 3.87
CA ILE A 265 19.58 -15.08 2.46
C ILE A 265 19.93 -13.63 2.12
N TRP A 266 20.68 -13.43 1.05
CA TRP A 266 20.93 -12.10 0.48
C TRP A 266 20.44 -12.07 -0.96
N ASN A 267 19.58 -11.12 -1.28
CA ASN A 267 19.24 -10.78 -2.66
C ASN A 267 20.19 -9.69 -3.12
N ILE A 268 21.05 -9.98 -4.06
CA ILE A 268 22.08 -9.03 -4.51
C ILE A 268 21.76 -8.42 -5.87
N THR A 269 20.81 -8.97 -6.62
CA THR A 269 20.37 -8.42 -7.89
C THR A 269 18.85 -8.42 -7.99
N GLY A 270 18.26 -7.32 -8.49
CA GLY A 270 16.83 -7.23 -8.76
C GLY A 270 16.43 -8.00 -10.01
N ALA A 271 15.15 -8.36 -10.11
CA ALA A 271 14.59 -9.01 -11.28
C ALA A 271 14.60 -8.08 -12.51
N GLY A 272 15.06 -8.59 -13.65
CA GLY A 272 15.01 -7.89 -14.93
C GLY A 272 16.20 -6.96 -15.21
N ALA A 273 17.17 -6.84 -14.31
CA ALA A 273 18.42 -6.17 -14.61
C ALA A 273 19.26 -7.00 -15.60
N ASP A 274 19.88 -6.33 -16.58
CA ASP A 274 20.88 -6.93 -17.44
C ASP A 274 22.26 -6.56 -16.88
N TYR A 275 23.02 -7.57 -16.42
CA TYR A 275 24.26 -7.34 -15.67
C TYR A 275 25.28 -8.47 -15.90
N SER A 276 26.52 -8.16 -15.59
CA SER A 276 27.62 -9.13 -15.54
C SER A 276 28.16 -9.30 -14.12
N ILE A 277 28.76 -10.45 -13.88
CA ILE A 277 29.40 -10.80 -12.61
C ILE A 277 30.87 -11.21 -12.88
N GLU A 278 31.77 -10.53 -12.17
CA GLU A 278 33.21 -10.82 -12.17
C GLU A 278 33.65 -11.31 -10.77
N LYS A 279 34.38 -12.39 -10.72
CA LYS A 279 35.05 -12.82 -9.49
C LYS A 279 36.36 -12.04 -9.30
N ILE A 280 36.45 -11.22 -8.25
CA ILE A 280 37.66 -10.47 -7.90
C ILE A 280 38.64 -11.35 -7.13
N ASP A 281 38.15 -12.05 -6.09
CA ASP A 281 38.93 -13.01 -5.31
C ASP A 281 38.01 -14.10 -4.71
N ASP A 282 38.48 -14.87 -3.74
CA ASP A 282 37.68 -15.94 -3.12
C ASP A 282 36.52 -15.45 -2.25
N TYR A 283 36.45 -14.19 -1.94
CA TYR A 283 35.44 -13.57 -1.05
C TYR A 283 34.63 -12.47 -1.73
N ARG A 284 35.06 -11.97 -2.91
CA ARG A 284 34.48 -10.79 -3.54
C ARG A 284 34.01 -11.05 -4.97
N LEU A 285 32.83 -10.49 -5.23
CA LEU A 285 32.25 -10.37 -6.56
C LEU A 285 32.11 -8.90 -6.93
N ARG A 286 32.38 -8.54 -8.17
CA ARG A 286 31.97 -7.26 -8.76
C ARG A 286 30.82 -7.52 -9.69
N LEU A 287 29.78 -6.70 -9.54
CA LEU A 287 28.58 -6.76 -10.37
C LEU A 287 28.45 -5.44 -11.12
N GLN A 288 28.14 -5.51 -12.40
CA GLN A 288 27.98 -4.34 -13.28
C GLN A 288 26.71 -4.49 -14.08
N ALA A 289 25.76 -3.57 -13.91
CA ALA A 289 24.54 -3.48 -14.71
C ALA A 289 24.77 -2.64 -15.96
N GLN A 290 23.99 -2.87 -17.02
CA GLN A 290 23.98 -2.01 -18.22
C GLN A 290 23.34 -0.65 -17.92
N GLU A 291 22.25 -0.64 -17.16
CA GLU A 291 21.58 0.58 -16.69
C GLU A 291 21.77 0.71 -15.17
N HIS A 292 20.96 0.03 -14.36
CA HIS A 292 21.04 -0.01 -12.90
C HIS A 292 20.46 -1.31 -12.34
N PHE A 293 20.73 -1.62 -11.05
CA PHE A 293 20.29 -2.86 -10.41
C PHE A 293 18.88 -2.82 -9.82
N LEU A 294 18.36 -1.64 -9.50
CA LEU A 294 17.07 -1.52 -8.82
C LEU A 294 15.93 -1.34 -9.82
N ASN A 295 14.89 -2.14 -9.68
CA ASN A 295 13.67 -2.04 -10.45
C ASN A 295 12.57 -1.26 -9.69
N GLU A 296 11.40 -1.05 -10.31
CA GLU A 296 10.27 -0.35 -9.69
C GLU A 296 9.81 -1.01 -8.38
N ALA A 297 9.90 -2.34 -8.26
CA ALA A 297 9.51 -3.04 -7.04
C ALA A 297 10.50 -2.77 -5.89
N ASP A 298 11.79 -2.67 -6.19
CA ASP A 298 12.82 -2.34 -5.19
C ASP A 298 12.67 -0.88 -4.70
N LEU A 299 12.25 0.03 -5.59
CA LEU A 299 11.96 1.43 -5.25
C LEU A 299 10.73 1.61 -4.36
N LEU A 300 9.93 0.56 -4.15
CA LEU A 300 8.82 0.59 -3.18
C LEU A 300 9.29 0.77 -1.73
N VAL A 301 10.52 0.40 -1.43
CA VAL A 301 11.08 0.43 -0.07
C VAL A 301 12.23 1.42 0.09
N ARG A 302 12.60 2.11 -0.99
CA ARG A 302 13.64 3.14 -0.96
C ARG A 302 13.23 4.39 -1.68
N ASN A 303 13.34 5.51 -1.00
CA ASN A 303 13.14 6.85 -1.57
C ASN A 303 14.48 7.35 -2.14
N ILE A 304 14.71 7.12 -3.43
CA ILE A 304 15.94 7.55 -4.12
C ILE A 304 16.07 9.07 -4.18
N GLU A 305 14.96 9.81 -4.26
CA GLU A 305 15.02 11.29 -4.28
C GLU A 305 15.53 11.86 -2.95
N ALA A 306 15.15 11.22 -1.83
CA ALA A 306 15.59 11.66 -0.50
C ALA A 306 16.93 11.04 -0.09
N GLU A 307 17.19 9.81 -0.53
CA GLU A 307 18.37 9.02 -0.14
C GLU A 307 19.00 8.34 -1.36
N PRO A 308 19.53 9.12 -2.34
CA PRO A 308 20.26 8.54 -3.48
C PRO A 308 21.50 7.82 -2.97
N PHE A 309 21.93 6.81 -3.71
CA PHE A 309 23.26 6.24 -3.48
C PHE A 309 24.33 7.16 -4.05
N ALA A 310 25.52 7.10 -3.45
CA ALA A 310 26.71 7.77 -3.95
C ALA A 310 27.84 6.77 -4.18
N SER A 311 28.74 7.09 -5.11
CA SER A 311 29.99 6.33 -5.27
C SER A 311 30.81 6.42 -3.98
N GLY A 312 31.23 5.26 -3.45
CA GLY A 312 31.93 5.14 -2.18
C GLY A 312 31.02 4.82 -0.99
N ASP A 313 29.69 4.79 -1.18
CA ASP A 313 28.79 4.29 -0.14
C ASP A 313 29.06 2.82 0.16
N SER A 314 29.03 2.45 1.44
CA SER A 314 29.22 1.08 1.90
C SER A 314 28.07 0.64 2.77
N ILE A 315 27.43 -0.47 2.42
CA ILE A 315 26.30 -1.08 3.11
C ILE A 315 26.77 -2.38 3.74
N THR A 316 26.83 -2.42 5.06
CA THR A 316 27.21 -3.64 5.79
C THR A 316 25.99 -4.33 6.37
N MET A 317 25.79 -5.56 5.96
CA MET A 317 24.81 -6.50 6.48
C MET A 317 25.51 -7.65 7.18
N ASN A 318 24.78 -8.45 7.95
CA ASN A 318 25.39 -9.57 8.65
C ASN A 318 26.04 -10.58 7.68
N GLY A 319 27.35 -10.49 7.50
CA GLY A 319 28.18 -11.37 6.64
C GLY A 319 28.30 -10.98 5.17
N LEU A 320 27.81 -9.81 4.80
CA LEU A 320 27.95 -9.20 3.48
C LEU A 320 28.19 -7.70 3.60
N THR A 321 29.17 -7.19 2.86
CA THR A 321 29.36 -5.75 2.64
C THR A 321 29.22 -5.46 1.15
N ILE A 322 28.44 -4.45 0.80
CA ILE A 322 28.27 -3.96 -0.57
C ILE A 322 28.89 -2.58 -0.63
N ASP A 323 29.90 -2.41 -1.48
CA ASP A 323 30.57 -1.13 -1.73
C ASP A 323 30.10 -0.62 -3.10
N ILE A 324 29.44 0.53 -3.14
CA ILE A 324 28.92 1.15 -4.36
C ILE A 324 30.08 1.83 -5.09
N MET A 325 30.40 1.36 -6.28
CA MET A 325 31.51 1.89 -7.07
C MET A 325 31.06 3.02 -7.98
N THR A 326 29.94 2.84 -8.69
CA THR A 326 29.36 3.86 -9.58
C THR A 326 27.83 3.85 -9.47
N VAL A 327 27.27 5.03 -9.67
CA VAL A 327 25.82 5.28 -9.76
C VAL A 327 25.50 6.00 -11.08
N ASP A 328 24.24 5.91 -11.51
CA ASP A 328 23.72 6.70 -12.62
C ASP A 328 23.37 8.15 -12.19
N GLU A 329 22.80 8.94 -13.12
CA GLU A 329 22.39 10.32 -12.85
C GLU A 329 21.25 10.44 -11.81
N ALA A 330 20.48 9.38 -11.61
CA ALA A 330 19.41 9.32 -10.62
C ALA A 330 19.89 8.83 -9.23
N GLY A 331 21.17 8.47 -9.10
CA GLY A 331 21.72 7.90 -7.86
C GLY A 331 21.39 6.42 -7.67
N LEU A 332 21.15 5.68 -8.77
CA LEU A 332 20.93 4.24 -8.73
C LEU A 332 22.25 3.49 -8.96
N PRO A 333 22.52 2.38 -8.24
CA PRO A 333 23.76 1.62 -8.39
C PRO A 333 23.89 0.98 -9.77
N VAL A 334 25.02 1.25 -10.43
CA VAL A 334 25.42 0.66 -11.73
C VAL A 334 26.54 -0.37 -11.55
N VAL A 335 27.51 -0.08 -10.67
CA VAL A 335 28.59 -1.02 -10.33
C VAL A 335 28.73 -1.08 -8.83
N PHE A 336 28.79 -2.27 -8.29
CA PHE A 336 29.13 -2.49 -6.88
C PHE A 336 30.00 -3.73 -6.67
N GLU A 337 30.72 -3.74 -5.55
CA GLU A 337 31.45 -4.93 -5.08
C GLU A 337 30.73 -5.52 -3.86
N ALA A 338 30.55 -6.83 -3.88
CA ALA A 338 29.97 -7.60 -2.79
C ALA A 338 31.06 -8.43 -2.11
N THR A 339 31.37 -8.14 -0.85
CA THR A 339 32.37 -8.84 -0.03
C THR A 339 31.68 -9.72 0.99
N PHE A 340 31.93 -11.02 0.95
CA PHE A 340 31.31 -12.01 1.81
C PHE A 340 32.24 -12.45 2.95
N SER A 341 31.68 -12.76 4.10
CA SER A 341 32.46 -13.29 5.26
C SER A 341 32.92 -14.73 5.09
N LYS A 342 32.31 -15.49 4.17
CA LYS A 342 32.72 -16.86 3.78
C LYS A 342 33.25 -16.87 2.35
N LYS A 343 34.04 -17.87 2.03
CA LYS A 343 34.49 -18.07 0.64
C LYS A 343 33.31 -18.27 -0.28
N LEU A 344 33.37 -17.73 -1.48
CA LEU A 344 32.32 -17.87 -2.51
C LEU A 344 31.99 -19.34 -2.81
N SER A 345 33.00 -20.23 -2.76
CA SER A 345 32.82 -21.68 -2.95
C SER A 345 32.01 -22.37 -1.83
N GLN A 346 31.79 -21.70 -0.70
CA GLN A 346 31.02 -22.20 0.45
C GLN A 346 29.60 -21.60 0.50
N LEU A 347 29.30 -20.68 -0.39
CA LEU A 347 28.00 -20.05 -0.49
C LEU A 347 27.12 -20.85 -1.43
N LYS A 348 25.84 -20.93 -1.10
CA LYS A 348 24.83 -21.49 -2.00
C LYS A 348 24.30 -20.39 -2.90
N ILE A 349 24.27 -20.65 -4.20
CA ILE A 349 23.77 -19.67 -5.18
C ILE A 349 22.47 -20.19 -5.75
N MET A 350 21.45 -19.36 -5.68
CA MET A 350 20.11 -19.63 -6.20
C MET A 350 19.72 -18.52 -7.16
N GLN A 351 19.32 -18.86 -8.37
CA GLN A 351 18.78 -17.92 -9.34
C GLN A 351 17.26 -18.04 -9.36
N TRP A 352 16.58 -16.92 -9.25
CA TRP A 352 15.14 -16.85 -9.47
C TRP A 352 14.82 -16.99 -10.96
N GLN A 353 13.85 -17.83 -11.27
CA GLN A 353 13.25 -17.99 -12.59
C GLN A 353 11.73 -18.03 -12.47
N LYS A 354 10.99 -17.71 -13.52
CA LYS A 354 9.51 -17.68 -13.49
C LYS A 354 8.85 -18.94 -12.90
N ALA A 355 9.52 -20.09 -13.00
CA ALA A 355 9.03 -21.38 -12.50
C ALA A 355 9.49 -21.69 -11.05
N GLY A 356 10.42 -20.92 -10.48
CA GLY A 356 10.98 -21.14 -9.15
C GLY A 356 12.49 -20.88 -9.09
N TYR A 357 13.17 -21.43 -8.10
CA TYR A 357 14.59 -21.22 -7.87
C TYR A 357 15.43 -22.34 -8.49
N LYS A 358 16.49 -21.98 -9.19
CA LYS A 358 17.49 -22.89 -9.72
C LYS A 358 18.79 -22.73 -8.93
N SER A 359 19.34 -23.83 -8.41
CA SER A 359 20.67 -23.82 -7.80
C SER A 359 21.73 -23.74 -8.89
N LEU A 360 22.72 -22.86 -8.70
CA LEU A 360 23.88 -22.70 -9.57
C LEU A 360 25.14 -23.03 -8.79
N SER A 361 26.13 -23.65 -9.45
CA SER A 361 27.51 -23.63 -8.98
C SER A 361 28.13 -22.25 -9.20
N LEU A 362 29.22 -21.93 -8.49
CA LEU A 362 29.95 -20.69 -8.70
C LEU A 362 30.40 -20.53 -10.16
N GLN A 363 30.86 -21.62 -10.77
CA GLN A 363 31.31 -21.59 -12.17
C GLN A 363 30.15 -21.34 -13.14
N GLU A 364 29.00 -22.02 -12.95
CA GLU A 364 27.82 -21.78 -13.77
C GLU A 364 27.32 -20.34 -13.65
N MET A 365 27.34 -19.76 -12.46
CA MET A 365 27.01 -18.36 -12.25
C MET A 365 27.94 -17.44 -13.05
N LEU A 366 29.25 -17.61 -12.90
CA LEU A 366 30.25 -16.81 -13.59
C LEU A 366 30.17 -16.94 -15.12
N ASP A 367 29.91 -18.15 -15.63
CA ASP A 367 29.79 -18.40 -17.08
C ASP A 367 28.46 -17.83 -17.63
N HIS A 368 27.40 -17.87 -16.85
CA HIS A 368 26.07 -17.37 -17.25
C HIS A 368 26.01 -15.83 -17.35
N PHE A 369 26.67 -15.14 -16.41
CA PHE A 369 26.69 -13.68 -16.32
C PHE A 369 28.00 -13.03 -16.83
N LYS A 370 28.74 -13.76 -17.65
CA LYS A 370 29.94 -13.24 -18.31
C LYS A 370 29.56 -12.35 -19.49
N ASN A 371 30.19 -11.17 -19.58
CA ASN A 371 30.06 -10.29 -20.75
C ASN A 371 30.56 -10.91 -22.05
#